data_09f8cc27d4afba7bb048a7f4d62c31a4
#
_entry.id   09f8cc27d4afba7bb048a7f4d62c31a4
#
_cell.length_a   1.000
_cell.length_b   1.000
_cell.length_c   1.000
_cell.angle_alpha   90.00
_cell.angle_beta   90.00
_cell.angle_gamma   90.00
#
_symmetry.space_group_name_H-M   'P 1'
#
loop_
_entity.id
_entity.type
_entity.pdbx_description
1 polymer ?
#
loop_
_entity_poly.entity_id
_entity_poly.type
_entity_poly.pdbx_seq_one_letter_code
_entity_poly.pdbx_strand_id
1 'polypeptide(L)'
;MSTAANKLVEAPQDYEIEQRILGILIKHPQKMDTALDKLREYHFANPTHRTIFKALLDLYTKQGKVSYVRLYDKIRREKLLSDPEAALVALTETVVTGRELEPCIELLREGYVKRRILAATEEIEQMILREEEETTEKYQARAQEIIFAATQVENSSDEPKELLDVLSRCYTNLVERKEGKVPYGLSVRFPSIDMLTTGFKKKDLIILAGRPSMGKTSLALNFAANVAKRQIPVLIFSLEMDDEQIGDR
;
A
#
# COMPACT_ATOMS: atom_id res chain seq x y z
N MET A 1 -26.06 29.50 -20.18
CA MET A 1 -25.45 30.53 -19.33
C MET A 1 -25.40 29.99 -17.92
N SER A 2 -24.30 29.45 -17.51
CA SER A 2 -23.87 29.44 -16.11
C SER A 2 -22.42 29.08 -16.12
N THR A 3 -21.57 30.10 -15.94
CA THR A 3 -20.14 30.02 -15.78
C THR A 3 -19.88 29.41 -14.40
N ALA A 4 -19.80 28.11 -14.31
CA ALA A 4 -19.20 27.46 -13.14
C ALA A 4 -17.72 27.78 -13.19
N ALA A 5 -17.31 28.79 -12.41
CA ALA A 5 -15.94 29.12 -12.16
C ALA A 5 -15.21 27.84 -11.74
N ASN A 6 -14.27 27.44 -12.56
CA ASN A 6 -13.30 26.38 -12.28
C ASN A 6 -12.51 26.80 -11.02
N LYS A 7 -13.03 26.50 -9.83
CA LYS A 7 -12.26 26.51 -8.62
C LYS A 7 -11.25 25.38 -8.78
N LEU A 8 -10.05 25.74 -9.19
CA LEU A 8 -8.87 24.90 -8.96
C LEU A 8 -8.88 24.52 -7.48
N VAL A 9 -9.37 23.33 -7.18
CA VAL A 9 -9.29 22.75 -5.85
C VAL A 9 -7.79 22.46 -5.68
N GLU A 10 -7.10 23.36 -4.98
CA GLU A 10 -5.71 23.11 -4.62
C GLU A 10 -5.65 21.75 -3.90
N ALA A 11 -4.82 20.86 -4.42
CA ALA A 11 -4.62 19.57 -3.80
C ALA A 11 -4.21 19.76 -2.33
N PRO A 12 -4.75 18.99 -1.38
CA PRO A 12 -4.47 19.16 0.04
C PRO A 12 -2.96 19.10 0.29
N GLN A 13 -2.39 20.23 0.67
CA GLN A 13 -0.96 20.42 0.91
C GLN A 13 -0.78 20.59 2.42
N ASP A 14 -0.62 19.47 3.11
CA ASP A 14 -0.45 19.45 4.57
C ASP A 14 1.01 19.73 4.96
N TYR A 15 1.54 20.89 4.54
CA TYR A 15 2.93 21.28 4.80
C TYR A 15 3.29 21.29 6.29
N GLU A 16 2.35 21.63 7.16
CA GLU A 16 2.55 21.59 8.60
C GLU A 16 2.80 20.17 9.12
N ILE A 17 2.08 19.17 8.57
CA ILE A 17 2.26 17.76 8.93
C ILE A 17 3.63 17.27 8.47
N GLU A 18 4.03 17.64 7.25
CA GLU A 18 5.35 17.33 6.71
C GLU A 18 6.46 17.90 7.59
N GLN A 19 6.33 19.18 7.98
CA GLN A 19 7.28 19.87 8.86
C GLN A 19 7.37 19.18 10.22
N ARG A 20 6.24 18.81 10.81
CA ARG A 20 6.21 18.08 12.10
C ARG A 20 6.93 16.74 12.00
N ILE A 21 6.65 15.93 10.97
CA ILE A 21 7.33 14.65 10.76
C ILE A 21 8.84 14.84 10.67
N LEU A 22 9.31 15.72 9.77
CA LEU A 22 10.74 15.97 9.59
C LEU A 22 11.41 16.49 10.87
N GLY A 23 10.76 17.43 11.54
CA GLY A 23 11.25 17.95 12.82
C GLY A 23 11.35 16.88 13.92
N ILE A 24 10.36 15.98 14.01
CA ILE A 24 10.42 14.83 14.93
C ILE A 24 11.59 13.91 14.58
N LEU A 25 11.80 13.58 13.31
CA LEU A 25 12.88 12.70 12.87
C LEU A 25 14.26 13.27 13.12
N ILE A 26 14.40 14.59 12.97
CA ILE A 26 15.67 15.30 13.27
C ILE A 26 15.97 15.31 14.78
N LYS A 27 14.95 15.57 15.62
CA LYS A 27 15.10 15.61 17.09
C LYS A 27 15.14 14.25 17.75
N HIS A 28 14.47 13.26 17.15
CA HIS A 28 14.32 11.90 17.69
C HIS A 28 14.76 10.84 16.68
N PRO A 29 16.06 10.70 16.38
CA PRO A 29 16.57 9.77 15.36
C PRO A 29 16.20 8.30 15.58
N GLN A 30 15.93 7.92 16.82
CA GLN A 30 15.47 6.57 17.18
C GLN A 30 14.09 6.20 16.59
N LYS A 31 13.37 7.17 16.06
CA LYS A 31 12.07 6.97 15.40
C LYS A 31 12.18 6.81 13.89
N MET A 32 13.40 6.83 13.34
CA MET A 32 13.62 6.64 11.92
C MET A 32 13.08 5.29 11.43
N ASP A 33 13.27 4.20 12.18
CA ASP A 33 12.78 2.87 11.79
C ASP A 33 11.26 2.89 11.59
N THR A 34 10.50 3.46 12.53
CA THR A 34 9.04 3.60 12.43
C THR A 34 8.62 4.42 11.21
N ALA A 35 9.37 5.48 10.89
CA ALA A 35 9.08 6.31 9.73
C ALA A 35 9.42 5.56 8.41
N LEU A 36 10.53 4.84 8.36
CA LEU A 36 10.97 4.10 7.18
C LEU A 36 10.05 2.95 6.82
N ASP A 37 9.44 2.31 7.81
CA ASP A 37 8.45 1.26 7.57
C ASP A 37 7.20 1.75 6.84
N LYS A 38 6.83 3.03 7.03
CA LYS A 38 5.54 3.57 6.62
C LYS A 38 5.62 4.72 5.60
N LEU A 39 6.77 5.39 5.47
CA LEU A 39 6.94 6.57 4.63
C LEU A 39 7.97 6.37 3.51
N ARG A 40 7.71 7.07 2.40
CA ARG A 40 8.59 7.21 1.25
C ARG A 40 8.68 8.69 0.85
N GLU A 41 9.70 9.04 0.07
CA GLU A 41 9.92 10.42 -0.38
C GLU A 41 8.73 11.02 -1.13
N TYR A 42 8.00 10.21 -1.88
CA TYR A 42 6.85 10.65 -2.69
C TYR A 42 5.60 11.00 -1.86
N HIS A 43 5.54 10.61 -0.57
CA HIS A 43 4.47 11.04 0.31
C HIS A 43 4.51 12.55 0.58
N PHE A 44 5.69 13.16 0.53
CA PHE A 44 5.87 14.59 0.74
C PHE A 44 5.49 15.39 -0.51
N ALA A 45 4.59 16.36 -0.36
CA ALA A 45 4.17 17.25 -1.45
C ALA A 45 5.22 18.33 -1.70
N ASN A 46 5.79 18.90 -0.62
CA ASN A 46 6.79 19.95 -0.72
C ASN A 46 8.14 19.41 -1.23
N PRO A 47 8.68 19.92 -2.35
CA PRO A 47 9.96 19.47 -2.89
C PRO A 47 11.14 19.60 -1.90
N THR A 48 11.14 20.66 -1.10
CA THR A 48 12.16 20.89 -0.06
C THR A 48 12.09 19.81 1.02
N HIS A 49 10.89 19.51 1.52
CA HIS A 49 10.66 18.45 2.51
C HIS A 49 11.03 17.06 1.98
N ARG A 50 10.69 16.80 0.72
CA ARG A 50 11.08 15.56 0.03
C ARG A 50 12.60 15.41 -0.02
N THR A 51 13.31 16.47 -0.37
CA THR A 51 14.77 16.51 -0.43
C THR A 51 15.39 16.27 0.95
N ILE A 52 14.85 16.90 2.00
CA ILE A 52 15.32 16.72 3.37
C ILE A 52 15.08 15.30 3.85
N PHE A 53 13.90 14.72 3.57
CA PHE A 53 13.60 13.34 3.93
C PHE A 53 14.55 12.36 3.25
N LYS A 54 14.84 12.55 1.96
CA LYS A 54 15.81 11.75 1.21
C LYS A 54 17.23 11.85 1.81
N ALA A 55 17.64 13.04 2.22
CA ALA A 55 18.93 13.24 2.87
C ALA A 55 18.99 12.55 4.24
N LEU A 56 17.89 12.57 5.02
CA LEU A 56 17.76 11.85 6.29
C LEU A 56 17.86 10.33 6.09
N LEU A 57 17.15 9.81 5.10
CA LEU A 57 17.15 8.40 4.71
C LEU A 57 18.59 7.93 4.39
N ASP A 58 19.27 8.68 3.54
CA ASP A 58 20.62 8.33 3.09
C ASP A 58 21.65 8.35 4.22
N LEU A 59 21.53 9.31 5.15
CA LEU A 59 22.35 9.36 6.35
C LEU A 59 22.09 8.18 7.29
N TYR A 60 20.82 7.84 7.49
CA TYR A 60 20.43 6.75 8.36
C TYR A 60 20.91 5.40 7.82
N THR A 61 20.68 5.14 6.53
CA THR A 61 21.07 3.89 5.87
C THR A 61 22.59 3.68 5.85
N LYS A 62 23.37 4.75 5.58
CA LYS A 62 24.82 4.65 5.46
C LYS A 62 25.56 4.64 6.79
N GLN A 63 25.04 5.32 7.80
CA GLN A 63 25.79 5.59 9.05
C GLN A 63 25.06 5.16 10.33
N GLY A 64 23.81 4.67 10.24
CA GLY A 64 22.99 4.26 11.37
C GLY A 64 22.66 5.37 12.39
N LYS A 65 23.12 6.60 12.16
CA LYS A 65 22.93 7.74 13.07
C LYS A 65 22.66 9.02 12.29
N VAL A 66 21.53 9.63 12.61
CA VAL A 66 21.15 10.95 12.13
C VAL A 66 21.44 11.98 13.22
N SER A 67 22.00 13.12 12.85
CA SER A 67 22.10 14.30 13.71
C SER A 67 21.90 15.56 12.87
N TYR A 68 21.40 16.64 13.51
CA TYR A 68 21.20 17.92 12.87
C TYR A 68 22.47 18.39 12.12
N VAL A 69 23.63 18.32 12.76
CA VAL A 69 24.92 18.78 12.18
C VAL A 69 25.27 18.00 10.91
N ARG A 70 25.09 16.67 10.93
CA ARG A 70 25.39 15.82 9.76
C ARG A 70 24.42 16.07 8.61
N LEU A 71 23.13 16.28 8.93
CA LEU A 71 22.11 16.60 7.94
C LEU A 71 22.42 17.95 7.27
N TYR A 72 22.71 18.96 8.08
CA TYR A 72 23.10 20.28 7.57
C TYR A 72 24.33 20.21 6.66
N ASP A 73 25.38 19.53 7.11
CA ASP A 73 26.62 19.38 6.35
C ASP A 73 26.41 18.66 5.02
N LYS A 74 25.59 17.59 5.02
CA LYS A 74 25.23 16.86 3.81
C LYS A 74 24.48 17.75 2.82
N ILE A 75 23.40 18.41 3.27
CA ILE A 75 22.58 19.28 2.41
C ILE A 75 23.42 20.42 1.83
N ARG A 76 24.32 21.01 2.62
CA ARG A 76 25.23 22.07 2.19
C ARG A 76 26.26 21.60 1.17
N ARG A 77 26.92 20.46 1.43
CA ARG A 77 27.95 19.91 0.54
C ARG A 77 27.38 19.47 -0.82
N GLU A 78 26.22 18.85 -0.81
CA GLU A 78 25.57 18.39 -2.02
C GLU A 78 24.75 19.48 -2.71
N LYS A 79 24.71 20.70 -2.14
CA LYS A 79 23.95 21.87 -2.65
C LYS A 79 22.48 21.55 -2.94
N LEU A 80 21.87 20.77 -2.06
CA LEU A 80 20.50 20.28 -2.24
C LEU A 80 19.43 21.36 -2.06
N LEU A 81 19.71 22.38 -1.26
CA LEU A 81 18.81 23.50 -0.96
C LEU A 81 19.55 24.83 -1.09
N SER A 82 18.81 25.89 -1.44
CA SER A 82 19.35 27.25 -1.56
C SER A 82 19.72 27.81 -0.20
N ASP A 83 18.88 27.60 0.81
CA ASP A 83 19.11 28.02 2.21
C ASP A 83 18.84 26.83 3.15
N PRO A 84 19.87 26.01 3.43
CA PRO A 84 19.74 24.86 4.31
C PRO A 84 19.47 25.23 5.77
N GLU A 85 19.98 26.38 6.23
CA GLU A 85 19.88 26.81 7.62
C GLU A 85 18.44 27.21 7.95
N ALA A 86 17.86 28.12 7.16
CA ALA A 86 16.48 28.55 7.34
C ALA A 86 15.50 27.37 7.24
N ALA A 87 15.70 26.47 6.29
CA ALA A 87 14.85 25.30 6.12
C ALA A 87 14.88 24.36 7.34
N LEU A 88 16.06 24.06 7.89
CA LEU A 88 16.19 23.15 9.02
C LEU A 88 15.76 23.79 10.35
N VAL A 89 15.98 25.09 10.54
CA VAL A 89 15.52 25.83 11.73
C VAL A 89 13.99 25.81 11.77
N ALA A 90 13.31 26.15 10.67
CA ALA A 90 11.85 26.12 10.60
C ALA A 90 11.25 24.76 10.98
N LEU A 91 11.91 23.65 10.62
CA LEU A 91 11.45 22.30 10.97
C LEU A 91 11.64 21.99 12.46
N THR A 92 12.69 22.51 13.06
CA THR A 92 13.00 22.20 14.47
C THR A 92 12.24 23.05 15.48
N GLU A 93 11.78 24.22 15.11
CA GLU A 93 11.01 25.11 15.97
C GLU A 93 9.58 24.59 16.24
N THR A 94 8.98 23.90 15.28
CA THR A 94 7.58 23.46 15.33
C THR A 94 7.33 22.20 16.19
N VAL A 95 8.38 21.49 16.61
CA VAL A 95 8.24 20.17 17.27
C VAL A 95 8.41 20.26 18.79
N VAL A 96 7.36 19.86 19.53
CA VAL A 96 7.37 19.81 20.99
C VAL A 96 7.60 18.38 21.53
N THR A 97 7.00 17.36 20.92
CA THR A 97 7.11 15.96 21.38
C THR A 97 7.16 14.97 20.25
N GLY A 98 7.89 13.85 20.48
CA GLY A 98 7.94 12.76 19.48
C GLY A 98 6.72 11.83 19.47
N ARG A 99 5.73 12.00 20.34
CA ARG A 99 4.57 11.10 20.44
C ARG A 99 3.60 11.19 19.28
N GLU A 100 3.64 12.27 18.53
CA GLU A 100 2.72 12.57 17.42
C GLU A 100 3.15 11.99 16.06
N LEU A 101 4.25 11.24 16.01
CA LEU A 101 4.79 10.76 14.72
C LEU A 101 3.79 9.86 13.97
N GLU A 102 3.23 8.85 14.61
CA GLU A 102 2.34 7.90 13.95
C GLU A 102 1.05 8.54 13.41
N PRO A 103 0.32 9.35 14.19
CA PRO A 103 -0.82 10.10 13.66
C PRO A 103 -0.45 11.01 12.48
N CYS A 104 0.70 11.69 12.54
CA CYS A 104 1.15 12.52 11.42
C CYS A 104 1.47 11.70 10.17
N ILE A 105 2.06 10.51 10.33
CA ILE A 105 2.32 9.58 9.21
C ILE A 105 1.02 9.15 8.54
N GLU A 106 -0.01 8.80 9.32
CA GLU A 106 -1.31 8.41 8.78
C GLU A 106 -1.95 9.55 7.98
N LEU A 107 -1.98 10.74 8.53
CA LEU A 107 -2.51 11.93 7.84
C LEU A 107 -1.73 12.25 6.55
N LEU A 108 -0.41 12.14 6.58
CA LEU A 108 0.41 12.38 5.38
C LEU A 108 0.12 11.36 4.27
N ARG A 109 -0.06 10.09 4.63
CA ARG A 109 -0.43 9.04 3.68
C ARG A 109 -1.83 9.25 3.11
N GLU A 110 -2.80 9.65 3.93
CA GLU A 110 -4.12 10.04 3.44
C GLU A 110 -4.05 11.21 2.45
N GLY A 111 -3.29 12.24 2.79
CA GLY A 111 -3.05 13.39 1.90
C GLY A 111 -2.43 12.96 0.56
N TYR A 112 -1.48 12.02 0.59
CA TYR A 112 -0.88 11.48 -0.61
C TYR A 112 -1.90 10.74 -1.50
N VAL A 113 -2.76 9.89 -0.91
CA VAL A 113 -3.80 9.18 -1.66
C VAL A 113 -4.78 10.18 -2.29
N LYS A 114 -5.20 11.21 -1.54
CA LYS A 114 -6.07 12.28 -2.08
C LYS A 114 -5.43 13.00 -3.27
N ARG A 115 -4.15 13.32 -3.19
CA ARG A 115 -3.40 13.94 -4.31
C ARG A 115 -3.31 13.02 -5.53
N ARG A 116 -3.08 11.72 -5.33
CA ARG A 116 -3.07 10.74 -6.43
C ARG A 116 -4.41 10.64 -7.14
N ILE A 117 -5.50 10.62 -6.37
CA ILE A 117 -6.86 10.58 -6.93
C ILE A 117 -7.15 11.86 -7.73
N LEU A 118 -6.78 13.02 -7.21
CA LEU A 118 -6.94 14.30 -7.95
C LEU A 118 -6.13 14.29 -9.25
N ALA A 119 -4.88 13.87 -9.22
CA ALA A 119 -4.05 13.78 -10.43
C ALA A 119 -4.65 12.79 -11.46
N ALA A 120 -5.19 11.66 -11.01
CA ALA A 120 -5.89 10.71 -11.87
C ALA A 120 -7.14 11.32 -12.50
N THR A 121 -7.87 12.16 -11.76
CA THR A 121 -9.06 12.85 -12.28
C THR A 121 -8.68 13.85 -13.37
N GLU A 122 -7.60 14.60 -13.17
CA GLU A 122 -7.06 15.52 -14.19
C GLU A 122 -6.58 14.76 -15.44
N GLU A 123 -5.94 13.62 -15.27
CA GLU A 123 -5.49 12.77 -16.39
C GLU A 123 -6.68 12.25 -17.21
N ILE A 124 -7.75 11.81 -16.53
CA ILE A 124 -8.99 11.35 -17.19
C ILE A 124 -9.66 12.53 -17.92
N GLU A 125 -9.73 13.70 -17.31
CA GLU A 125 -10.29 14.89 -17.94
C GLU A 125 -9.52 15.24 -19.22
N GLN A 126 -8.20 15.28 -19.16
CA GLN A 126 -7.35 15.55 -20.32
C GLN A 126 -7.48 14.49 -21.41
N MET A 127 -7.64 13.22 -21.04
CA MET A 127 -7.86 12.11 -21.98
C MET A 127 -9.16 12.32 -22.77
N ILE A 128 -10.23 12.73 -22.10
CA ILE A 128 -11.54 12.99 -22.72
C ILE A 128 -11.46 14.21 -23.65
N LEU A 129 -10.75 15.27 -23.25
CA LEU A 129 -10.66 16.52 -24.01
C LEU A 129 -9.78 16.41 -25.25
N ARG A 130 -8.91 15.41 -25.37
CA ARG A 130 -8.01 15.22 -26.53
C ARG A 130 -8.69 14.66 -27.76
N GLU A 131 -9.98 14.25 -27.67
CA GLU A 131 -10.75 13.71 -28.80
C GLU A 131 -9.97 12.70 -29.67
N GLU A 132 -9.21 11.80 -29.05
CA GLU A 132 -8.59 10.69 -29.79
C GLU A 132 -9.72 9.78 -30.28
N GLU A 133 -9.67 9.34 -31.56
CA GLU A 133 -10.68 8.44 -32.15
C GLU A 133 -10.61 7.03 -31.52
N GLU A 134 -10.91 6.92 -30.23
CA GLU A 134 -10.96 5.65 -29.53
C GLU A 134 -12.42 5.18 -29.32
N THR A 135 -12.60 3.86 -29.24
CA THR A 135 -13.92 3.29 -28.94
C THR A 135 -14.30 3.53 -27.48
N THR A 136 -15.61 3.58 -27.18
CA THR A 136 -16.12 3.80 -25.82
C THR A 136 -15.54 2.80 -24.80
N GLU A 137 -15.37 1.54 -25.23
CA GLU A 137 -14.80 0.48 -24.37
C GLU A 137 -13.34 0.77 -24.00
N LYS A 138 -12.56 1.34 -24.89
CA LYS A 138 -11.17 1.72 -24.60
C LYS A 138 -11.07 2.87 -23.63
N TYR A 139 -11.92 3.89 -23.77
CA TYR A 139 -12.00 4.99 -22.80
C TYR A 139 -12.34 4.48 -21.41
N GLN A 140 -13.34 3.58 -21.31
CA GLN A 140 -13.73 2.99 -20.03
C GLN A 140 -12.58 2.18 -19.40
N ALA A 141 -11.93 1.32 -20.18
CA ALA A 141 -10.83 0.49 -19.67
C ALA A 141 -9.66 1.36 -19.17
N ARG A 142 -9.31 2.41 -19.92
CA ARG A 142 -8.21 3.31 -19.56
C ARG A 142 -8.53 4.16 -18.32
N ALA A 143 -9.75 4.66 -18.21
CA ALA A 143 -10.19 5.38 -17.02
C ALA A 143 -10.17 4.47 -15.77
N GLN A 144 -10.61 3.22 -15.90
CA GLN A 144 -10.52 2.24 -14.82
C GLN A 144 -9.07 1.95 -14.41
N GLU A 145 -8.18 1.81 -15.37
CA GLU A 145 -6.75 1.59 -15.10
C GLU A 145 -6.12 2.77 -14.34
N ILE A 146 -6.39 4.01 -14.76
CA ILE A 146 -5.88 5.21 -14.11
C ILE A 146 -6.39 5.31 -12.66
N ILE A 147 -7.70 5.11 -12.43
CA ILE A 147 -8.27 5.12 -11.09
C ILE A 147 -7.71 4.00 -10.24
N PHE A 148 -7.61 2.79 -10.79
CA PHE A 148 -7.05 1.64 -10.08
C PHE A 148 -5.61 1.90 -9.65
N ALA A 149 -4.77 2.39 -10.56
CA ALA A 149 -3.39 2.76 -10.24
C ALA A 149 -3.31 3.85 -9.17
N ALA A 150 -4.22 4.84 -9.20
CA ALA A 150 -4.24 5.92 -8.21
C ALA A 150 -4.68 5.46 -6.80
N THR A 151 -5.56 4.45 -6.73
CA THR A 151 -6.12 3.95 -5.47
C THR A 151 -5.37 2.76 -4.89
N GLN A 152 -4.46 2.14 -5.65
CA GLN A 152 -3.58 1.13 -5.08
C GLN A 152 -2.72 1.76 -3.98
N VAL A 153 -3.06 1.42 -2.75
CA VAL A 153 -2.20 1.70 -1.60
C VAL A 153 -1.02 0.75 -1.72
N GLU A 154 0.17 1.29 -1.93
CA GLU A 154 1.39 0.50 -1.85
C GLU A 154 1.46 -0.13 -0.45
N ASN A 155 1.05 -1.38 -0.36
CA ASN A 155 1.32 -2.15 0.83
C ASN A 155 2.84 -2.28 0.93
N SER A 156 3.40 -1.84 2.03
CA SER A 156 4.82 -1.92 2.38
C SER A 156 5.40 -3.36 2.41
N SER A 157 4.64 -4.32 1.84
CA SER A 157 5.01 -5.74 1.77
C SER A 157 5.98 -6.09 0.64
N ASP A 158 6.21 -5.19 -0.32
CA ASP A 158 7.09 -5.44 -1.49
C ASP A 158 8.55 -5.00 -1.30
N GLU A 159 8.92 -4.52 -0.11
CA GLU A 159 10.32 -4.22 0.16
C GLU A 159 11.16 -5.50 0.31
N PRO A 160 12.41 -5.46 -0.20
CA PRO A 160 13.36 -6.53 0.07
C PRO A 160 13.53 -6.70 1.59
N LYS A 161 13.12 -7.84 2.11
CA LYS A 161 13.29 -8.18 3.53
C LYS A 161 14.60 -8.93 3.71
N GLU A 162 15.29 -8.68 4.80
CA GLU A 162 16.46 -9.48 5.12
C GLU A 162 16.07 -10.96 5.23
N LEU A 163 16.87 -11.81 4.61
CA LEU A 163 16.62 -13.26 4.60
C LEU A 163 16.51 -13.83 6.01
N LEU A 164 17.30 -13.31 6.94
CA LEU A 164 17.30 -13.75 8.34
C LEU A 164 15.95 -13.52 9.01
N ASP A 165 15.31 -12.37 8.77
CA ASP A 165 13.99 -12.04 9.30
C ASP A 165 12.89 -12.92 8.69
N VAL A 166 13.01 -13.21 7.40
CA VAL A 166 12.10 -14.12 6.71
C VAL A 166 12.22 -15.53 7.30
N LEU A 167 13.45 -16.04 7.47
CA LEU A 167 13.72 -17.36 8.04
C LEU A 167 13.24 -17.46 9.49
N SER A 168 13.46 -16.42 10.30
CA SER A 168 13.00 -16.39 11.69
C SER A 168 11.50 -16.51 11.79
N ARG A 169 10.74 -15.76 10.96
CA ARG A 169 9.28 -15.87 10.88
C ARG A 169 8.83 -17.23 10.38
N CYS A 170 9.49 -17.78 9.36
CA CYS A 170 9.17 -19.11 8.85
C CYS A 170 9.37 -20.18 9.93
N TYR A 171 10.46 -20.08 10.69
CA TYR A 171 10.76 -21.01 11.80
C TYR A 171 9.69 -20.91 12.90
N THR A 172 9.32 -19.73 13.35
CA THR A 172 8.28 -19.51 14.34
C THR A 172 6.95 -20.13 13.88
N ASN A 173 6.53 -19.84 12.62
CA ASN A 173 5.34 -20.42 12.04
C ASN A 173 5.37 -21.96 11.97
N LEU A 174 6.53 -22.55 11.69
CA LEU A 174 6.68 -24.00 11.67
C LEU A 174 6.53 -24.62 13.07
N VAL A 175 7.10 -23.98 14.08
CA VAL A 175 6.96 -24.43 15.49
C VAL A 175 5.50 -24.33 15.93
N GLU A 176 4.81 -23.23 15.69
CA GLU A 176 3.41 -23.03 16.05
C GLU A 176 2.49 -24.04 15.35
N ARG A 177 2.77 -24.37 14.07
CA ARG A 177 2.05 -25.42 13.34
C ARG A 177 2.29 -26.80 13.94
N LYS A 178 3.52 -27.12 14.31
CA LYS A 178 3.85 -28.39 14.95
C LYS A 178 3.17 -28.55 16.30
N GLU A 179 3.01 -27.46 17.06
CA GLU A 179 2.31 -27.41 18.32
C GLU A 179 0.76 -27.39 18.16
N GLY A 180 0.25 -27.37 16.92
CA GLY A 180 -1.18 -27.35 16.64
C GLY A 180 -1.88 -26.01 16.91
N LYS A 181 -1.12 -24.96 17.19
CA LYS A 181 -1.65 -23.60 17.47
C LYS A 181 -2.19 -22.92 16.22
N VAL A 182 -1.60 -23.21 15.06
CA VAL A 182 -1.98 -22.63 13.77
C VAL A 182 -2.24 -23.75 12.76
N PRO A 183 -3.39 -23.75 12.07
CA PRO A 183 -3.68 -24.74 11.04
C PRO A 183 -2.72 -24.58 9.85
N TYR A 184 -2.38 -25.69 9.19
CA TYR A 184 -1.52 -25.68 8.01
C TYR A 184 -2.15 -24.95 6.83
N GLY A 185 -3.46 -25.10 6.65
CA GLY A 185 -4.22 -24.46 5.58
C GLY A 185 -5.71 -24.43 5.88
N LEU A 186 -6.47 -23.84 4.96
CA LEU A 186 -7.92 -23.79 5.01
C LEU A 186 -8.51 -25.14 4.60
N SER A 187 -9.13 -25.85 5.54
CA SER A 187 -9.81 -27.10 5.26
C SER A 187 -11.08 -26.87 4.43
N VAL A 188 -11.24 -27.62 3.36
CA VAL A 188 -12.46 -27.64 2.52
C VAL A 188 -13.46 -28.72 2.95
N ARG A 189 -13.19 -29.41 4.05
CA ARG A 189 -14.00 -30.51 4.62
C ARG A 189 -14.19 -31.71 3.69
N PHE A 190 -13.19 -31.95 2.86
CA PHE A 190 -13.04 -33.24 2.14
C PHE A 190 -11.78 -33.91 2.68
N PRO A 191 -11.91 -34.89 3.58
CA PRO A 191 -10.77 -35.46 4.30
C PRO A 191 -9.63 -35.93 3.40
N SER A 192 -9.97 -36.59 2.28
CA SER A 192 -8.95 -37.05 1.32
C SER A 192 -8.18 -35.90 0.66
N ILE A 193 -8.85 -34.79 0.37
CA ILE A 193 -8.23 -33.61 -0.22
C ILE A 193 -7.41 -32.87 0.84
N ASP A 194 -8.01 -32.66 2.00
CA ASP A 194 -7.34 -31.98 3.11
C ASP A 194 -6.07 -32.72 3.56
N MET A 195 -6.10 -34.06 3.55
CA MET A 195 -4.94 -34.87 3.88
C MET A 195 -3.83 -34.78 2.84
N LEU A 196 -4.16 -34.69 1.55
CA LEU A 196 -3.19 -34.58 0.46
C LEU A 196 -2.60 -33.15 0.36
N THR A 197 -3.43 -32.12 0.57
CA THR A 197 -3.03 -30.71 0.39
C THR A 197 -2.58 -30.05 1.69
N THR A 198 -2.86 -30.66 2.85
CA THR A 198 -2.77 -30.04 4.17
C THR A 198 -3.65 -28.78 4.32
N GLY A 199 -4.75 -28.72 3.54
CA GLY A 199 -5.63 -27.56 3.39
C GLY A 199 -5.07 -26.51 2.40
N PHE A 200 -5.94 -25.63 1.93
CA PHE A 200 -5.58 -24.58 0.98
C PHE A 200 -4.84 -23.43 1.69
N LYS A 201 -3.70 -23.00 1.16
CA LYS A 201 -2.87 -21.95 1.77
C LYS A 201 -3.17 -20.59 1.16
N LYS A 202 -2.88 -19.53 1.90
CA LYS A 202 -2.94 -18.17 1.36
C LYS A 202 -1.97 -18.03 0.18
N LYS A 203 -2.40 -17.34 -0.87
CA LYS A 203 -1.65 -17.09 -2.12
C LYS A 203 -1.50 -18.30 -3.04
N ASP A 204 -2.09 -19.45 -2.72
CA ASP A 204 -2.11 -20.60 -3.64
C ASP A 204 -3.11 -20.35 -4.78
N LEU A 205 -2.72 -20.68 -5.99
CA LEU A 205 -3.61 -20.85 -7.13
C LEU A 205 -3.95 -22.32 -7.27
N ILE A 206 -5.23 -22.67 -7.07
CA ILE A 206 -5.71 -24.06 -7.13
C ILE A 206 -6.50 -24.25 -8.41
N ILE A 207 -6.06 -25.15 -9.27
CA ILE A 207 -6.71 -25.45 -10.54
C ILE A 207 -7.48 -26.76 -10.40
N LEU A 208 -8.82 -26.69 -10.56
CA LEU A 208 -9.70 -27.85 -10.61
C LEU A 208 -10.07 -28.13 -12.07
N ALA A 209 -9.62 -29.24 -12.62
CA ALA A 209 -9.88 -29.63 -13.99
C ALA A 209 -10.62 -30.99 -14.05
N GLY A 210 -11.42 -31.18 -15.08
CA GLY A 210 -12.16 -32.41 -15.32
C GLY A 210 -12.85 -32.36 -16.68
N ARG A 211 -13.24 -33.55 -17.18
CA ARG A 211 -14.07 -33.65 -18.41
C ARG A 211 -15.43 -32.95 -18.19
N PRO A 212 -16.10 -32.50 -19.23
CA PRO A 212 -17.46 -31.98 -19.11
C PRO A 212 -18.36 -32.94 -18.37
N SER A 213 -19.30 -32.43 -17.59
CA SER A 213 -20.28 -33.18 -16.80
C SER A 213 -19.73 -34.04 -15.65
N MET A 214 -18.45 -33.97 -15.31
CA MET A 214 -17.85 -34.71 -14.16
C MET A 214 -18.07 -34.05 -12.79
N GLY A 215 -18.87 -33.00 -12.72
CA GLY A 215 -19.18 -32.34 -11.45
C GLY A 215 -18.11 -31.35 -10.94
N LYS A 216 -17.21 -30.86 -11.81
CA LYS A 216 -16.16 -29.89 -11.48
C LYS A 216 -16.71 -28.67 -10.72
N THR A 217 -17.73 -28.01 -11.28
CA THR A 217 -18.35 -26.82 -10.68
C THR A 217 -19.06 -27.16 -9.37
N SER A 218 -19.77 -28.29 -9.30
CA SER A 218 -20.42 -28.76 -8.07
C SER A 218 -19.39 -29.00 -6.95
N LEU A 219 -18.23 -29.57 -7.25
CA LEU A 219 -17.17 -29.76 -6.27
C LEU A 219 -16.61 -28.42 -5.77
N ALA A 220 -16.38 -27.45 -6.69
CA ALA A 220 -15.93 -26.11 -6.32
C ALA A 220 -16.95 -25.38 -5.43
N LEU A 221 -18.23 -25.48 -5.75
CA LEU A 221 -19.32 -24.92 -4.94
C LEU A 221 -19.41 -25.56 -3.56
N ASN A 222 -19.21 -26.89 -3.46
CA ASN A 222 -19.15 -27.56 -2.16
C ASN A 222 -17.95 -27.09 -1.32
N PHE A 223 -16.79 -26.83 -1.92
CA PHE A 223 -15.66 -26.22 -1.19
C PHE A 223 -16.06 -24.85 -0.67
N ALA A 224 -16.64 -24.01 -1.53
CA ALA A 224 -17.11 -22.68 -1.17
C ALA A 224 -18.13 -22.73 -0.03
N ALA A 225 -19.14 -23.59 -0.13
CA ALA A 225 -20.17 -23.77 0.90
C ALA A 225 -19.60 -24.24 2.24
N ASN A 226 -18.66 -25.20 2.21
CA ASN A 226 -18.02 -25.71 3.43
C ASN A 226 -17.17 -24.64 4.13
N VAL A 227 -16.53 -23.75 3.38
CA VAL A 227 -15.75 -22.63 3.90
C VAL A 227 -16.69 -21.54 4.44
N ALA A 228 -17.74 -21.19 3.70
CA ALA A 228 -18.73 -20.19 4.09
C ALA A 228 -19.48 -20.56 5.38
N LYS A 229 -19.82 -21.84 5.58
CA LYS A 229 -20.42 -22.35 6.84
C LYS A 229 -19.56 -22.10 8.09
N ARG A 230 -18.28 -21.79 7.91
CA ARG A 230 -17.35 -21.41 8.99
C ARG A 230 -17.23 -19.90 9.14
N GLN A 231 -18.14 -19.13 8.54
CA GLN A 231 -18.13 -17.66 8.55
C GLN A 231 -16.88 -17.05 7.90
N ILE A 232 -16.25 -17.77 6.98
CA ILE A 232 -15.15 -17.25 6.17
C ILE A 232 -15.75 -16.76 4.86
N PRO A 233 -15.59 -15.48 4.50
CA PRO A 233 -16.16 -14.95 3.27
C PRO A 233 -15.57 -15.63 2.04
N VAL A 234 -16.44 -16.00 1.10
CA VAL A 234 -16.08 -16.61 -0.17
C VAL A 234 -16.67 -15.77 -1.29
N LEU A 235 -15.88 -15.48 -2.31
CA LEU A 235 -16.32 -14.79 -3.51
C LEU A 235 -16.22 -15.73 -4.70
N ILE A 236 -17.30 -15.79 -5.49
CA ILE A 236 -17.39 -16.65 -6.68
C ILE A 236 -17.56 -15.77 -7.91
N PHE A 237 -16.68 -15.95 -8.89
CA PHE A 237 -16.80 -15.34 -10.22
C PHE A 237 -17.19 -16.46 -11.20
N SER A 238 -18.37 -16.36 -11.81
CA SER A 238 -18.84 -17.29 -12.82
C SER A 238 -18.91 -16.61 -14.18
N LEU A 239 -18.34 -17.27 -15.21
CA LEU A 239 -18.43 -16.83 -16.61
C LEU A 239 -19.37 -17.71 -17.43
N GLU A 240 -19.83 -18.85 -16.88
CA GLU A 240 -20.61 -19.87 -17.58
C GLU A 240 -22.06 -19.97 -17.04
N MET A 241 -22.26 -19.71 -15.76
CA MET A 241 -23.54 -19.87 -15.07
C MET A 241 -23.94 -18.57 -14.41
N ASP A 242 -25.23 -18.27 -14.41
CA ASP A 242 -25.80 -17.15 -13.66
C ASP A 242 -25.92 -17.47 -12.15
N ASP A 243 -26.25 -16.47 -11.37
CA ASP A 243 -26.34 -16.54 -9.90
C ASP A 243 -27.48 -17.46 -9.44
N GLU A 244 -28.62 -17.51 -10.13
CA GLU A 244 -29.74 -18.39 -9.81
C GLU A 244 -29.31 -19.87 -10.00
N GLN A 245 -28.66 -20.19 -11.12
CA GLN A 245 -28.16 -21.55 -11.39
C GLN A 245 -27.06 -22.01 -10.41
N ILE A 246 -26.28 -21.07 -9.87
CA ILE A 246 -25.31 -21.36 -8.83
C ILE A 246 -25.99 -21.62 -7.50
N GLY A 247 -27.07 -20.88 -7.20
CA GLY A 247 -27.82 -21.05 -5.96
C GLY A 247 -28.60 -22.36 -5.87
N ASP A 248 -29.08 -22.88 -7.00
CA ASP A 248 -29.86 -24.12 -7.10
C ASP A 248 -29.01 -25.42 -6.98
N ARG A 249 -27.67 -25.29 -7.03
CA ARG A 249 -26.72 -26.43 -6.93
C ARG A 249 -26.05 -26.58 -5.58
#